data_ef846de837f56584d039b83c8fa26f3a
#
_entry.id   ef846de837f56584d039b83c8fa26f3a
#
_cell.length_a   1.000
_cell.length_b   1.000
_cell.length_c   1.000
_cell.angle_alpha   90.00
_cell.angle_beta   90.00
_cell.angle_gamma   90.00
#
_symmetry.space_group_name_H-M   'P 1'
#
loop_
_entity.id
_entity.type
_entity.pdbx_description
1 polymer ?
#
loop_
_entity_poly.entity_id
_entity_poly.type
_entity_poly.pdbx_seq_one_letter_code
_entity_poly.pdbx_strand_id
1 'polypeptide(L)'
;MSISLKNRSLISISDYTPEEICHVLDIAEDFEKNPHQNLLHGRIIASLFFEPTTRTRLSFETAIQLLGGNVIGFSSTAGTSIQKGESLADTITMVASYADLIVMRNPIEGSARFASEVSKVPVINAGDGANQHPTQCMLDLYSIRKTQGTLENLEITLVGDLKYGRTVHSLVEAMCHFNAKFNLVSPVELKLPSVVKQHIKDRKLEYHQYTELEDAIPHSDIIYMTRIQRERFPDPEEYEKVKNSYVLRNAMLDASKPNCRVLHPLPRVNEIHVDVDANPKAYYFQQAQNGVYARQALIASILGLK
;
A
#
# COMPACT_ATOMS: atom_id res chain seq x y z
N MET A 1 -9.30 10.73 24.51
CA MET A 1 -9.75 9.30 24.54
C MET A 1 -8.62 8.49 23.96
N SER A 2 -8.34 7.30 24.50
CA SER A 2 -7.34 6.39 23.89
C SER A 2 -7.92 5.85 22.58
N ILE A 3 -7.12 5.87 21.52
CA ILE A 3 -7.48 5.26 20.23
C ILE A 3 -7.45 3.75 20.42
N SER A 4 -8.50 3.05 19.95
CA SER A 4 -8.56 1.58 19.98
C SER A 4 -9.06 1.06 18.65
N LEU A 5 -8.26 0.22 18.01
CA LEU A 5 -8.58 -0.47 16.75
C LEU A 5 -8.97 -1.93 16.98
N LYS A 6 -9.12 -2.34 18.24
CA LYS A 6 -9.40 -3.73 18.61
C LYS A 6 -10.64 -4.28 17.88
N ASN A 7 -10.45 -5.42 17.23
CA ASN A 7 -11.46 -6.14 16.44
C ASN A 7 -12.00 -5.37 15.21
N ARG A 8 -11.35 -4.28 14.79
CA ARG A 8 -11.71 -3.57 13.57
C ARG A 8 -10.92 -4.11 12.39
N SER A 9 -11.61 -4.49 11.32
CA SER A 9 -10.97 -4.85 10.05
C SER A 9 -10.37 -3.63 9.38
N LEU A 10 -9.32 -3.82 8.57
CA LEU A 10 -8.78 -2.80 7.66
C LEU A 10 -9.03 -3.25 6.23
N ILE A 11 -10.05 -2.71 5.58
CA ILE A 11 -10.45 -3.07 4.22
C ILE A 11 -10.10 -1.97 3.22
N SER A 12 -10.34 -0.72 3.57
CA SER A 12 -9.95 0.49 2.84
C SER A 12 -9.17 1.41 3.77
N ILE A 13 -8.35 2.29 3.21
CA ILE A 13 -7.67 3.31 4.01
C ILE A 13 -8.67 4.28 4.64
N SER A 14 -9.81 4.52 3.99
CA SER A 14 -10.91 5.34 4.50
C SER A 14 -11.68 4.74 5.68
N ASP A 15 -11.43 3.47 6.01
CA ASP A 15 -12.01 2.87 7.22
C ASP A 15 -11.39 3.44 8.51
N TYR A 16 -10.25 4.13 8.40
CA TYR A 16 -9.49 4.68 9.52
C TYR A 16 -9.43 6.21 9.43
N THR A 17 -9.57 6.87 10.58
CA THR A 17 -9.39 8.33 10.66
C THR A 17 -7.90 8.71 10.59
N PRO A 18 -7.58 9.98 10.30
CA PRO A 18 -6.19 10.44 10.32
C PRO A 18 -5.47 10.19 11.65
N GLU A 19 -6.17 10.34 12.76
CA GLU A 19 -5.64 10.09 14.11
C GLU A 19 -5.35 8.60 14.32
N GLU A 20 -6.23 7.72 13.83
CA GLU A 20 -6.04 6.27 13.87
C GLU A 20 -4.86 5.84 12.98
N ILE A 21 -4.74 6.45 11.79
CA ILE A 21 -3.58 6.24 10.91
C ILE A 21 -2.30 6.65 11.64
N CYS A 22 -2.23 7.87 12.19
CA CYS A 22 -1.06 8.35 12.92
C CYS A 22 -0.71 7.44 14.11
N HIS A 23 -1.71 6.95 14.84
CA HIS A 23 -1.52 6.01 15.93
C HIS A 23 -0.85 4.71 15.45
N VAL A 24 -1.30 4.13 14.33
CA VAL A 24 -0.66 2.94 13.75
C VAL A 24 0.79 3.24 13.33
N LEU A 25 1.05 4.43 12.77
CA LEU A 25 2.40 4.83 12.39
C LEU A 25 3.32 5.00 13.61
N ASP A 26 2.82 5.49 14.74
CA ASP A 26 3.59 5.60 16.00
C ASP A 26 3.99 4.21 16.51
N ILE A 27 3.05 3.27 16.47
CA ILE A 27 3.31 1.87 16.84
C ILE A 27 4.32 1.22 15.86
N ALA A 28 4.25 1.55 14.56
CA ALA A 28 5.20 1.05 13.57
C ALA A 28 6.64 1.55 13.88
N GLU A 29 6.79 2.79 14.34
CA GLU A 29 8.08 3.32 14.76
C GLU A 29 8.63 2.59 16.00
N ASP A 30 7.78 2.23 16.96
CA ASP A 30 8.18 1.40 18.10
C ASP A 30 8.68 0.01 17.65
N PHE A 31 7.99 -0.61 16.68
CA PHE A 31 8.42 -1.90 16.13
C PHE A 31 9.70 -1.80 15.29
N GLU A 32 9.95 -0.69 14.63
CA GLU A 32 11.23 -0.50 13.94
C GLU A 32 12.39 -0.49 14.93
N LYS A 33 12.20 0.16 16.09
CA LYS A 33 13.23 0.23 17.16
C LYS A 33 13.40 -1.13 17.87
N ASN A 34 12.32 -1.88 18.01
CA ASN A 34 12.29 -3.19 18.67
C ASN A 34 11.34 -4.17 17.96
N PRO A 35 11.76 -4.78 16.85
CA PRO A 35 10.89 -5.61 16.01
C PRO A 35 10.58 -6.99 16.60
N HIS A 36 11.44 -7.51 17.48
CA HIS A 36 11.26 -8.82 18.09
C HIS A 36 10.48 -8.71 19.41
N GLN A 37 9.19 -9.02 19.36
CA GLN A 37 8.30 -8.99 20.52
C GLN A 37 7.42 -10.25 20.53
N ASN A 38 7.07 -10.75 21.72
CA ASN A 38 6.28 -11.97 21.85
C ASN A 38 4.78 -11.69 22.05
N LEU A 39 4.24 -10.70 21.33
CA LEU A 39 2.84 -10.25 21.50
C LEU A 39 1.82 -11.24 20.96
N LEU A 40 2.18 -12.03 19.95
CA LEU A 40 1.30 -13.01 19.32
C LEU A 40 1.52 -14.44 19.83
N HIS A 41 2.15 -14.61 21.00
CA HIS A 41 2.35 -15.94 21.57
C HIS A 41 1.01 -16.69 21.71
N GLY A 42 0.95 -17.90 21.15
CA GLY A 42 -0.25 -18.73 21.14
C GLY A 42 -1.33 -18.32 20.13
N ARG A 43 -1.13 -17.23 19.38
CA ARG A 43 -2.06 -16.76 18.35
C ARG A 43 -1.75 -17.36 16.99
N ILE A 44 -2.80 -17.54 16.20
CA ILE A 44 -2.73 -18.03 14.82
C ILE A 44 -3.29 -16.96 13.89
N ILE A 45 -2.51 -16.58 12.89
CA ILE A 45 -2.90 -15.62 11.86
C ILE A 45 -3.03 -16.37 10.53
N ALA A 46 -4.18 -16.23 9.87
CA ALA A 46 -4.39 -16.80 8.55
C ALA A 46 -3.84 -15.88 7.46
N SER A 47 -3.02 -16.43 6.57
CA SER A 47 -2.39 -15.77 5.41
C SER A 47 -2.97 -16.37 4.13
N LEU A 48 -4.05 -15.74 3.58
CA LEU A 48 -4.84 -16.28 2.47
C LEU A 48 -4.57 -15.49 1.18
N PHE A 49 -3.72 -16.00 0.33
CA PHE A 49 -3.35 -15.37 -0.94
C PHE A 49 -3.96 -16.15 -2.11
N PHE A 50 -5.05 -15.63 -2.67
CA PHE A 50 -5.77 -16.22 -3.80
C PHE A 50 -5.09 -15.94 -5.14
N GLU A 51 -4.14 -15.02 -5.16
CA GLU A 51 -3.27 -14.71 -6.31
C GLU A 51 -1.80 -14.64 -5.90
N PRO A 52 -0.86 -14.98 -6.79
CA PRO A 52 0.57 -14.97 -6.47
C PRO A 52 1.08 -13.57 -6.10
N THR A 53 1.82 -13.48 -5.01
CA THR A 53 2.56 -12.28 -4.60
C THR A 53 3.73 -12.68 -3.70
N THR A 54 4.88 -12.05 -3.89
CA THR A 54 6.08 -12.35 -3.09
C THR A 54 6.17 -11.41 -1.89
N ARG A 55 6.30 -10.10 -2.13
CA ARG A 55 6.61 -9.12 -1.09
C ARG A 55 5.52 -8.98 -0.04
N THR A 56 4.27 -8.82 -0.46
CA THR A 56 3.16 -8.62 0.48
C THR A 56 3.02 -9.81 1.41
N ARG A 57 3.05 -11.03 0.87
CA ARG A 57 2.93 -12.26 1.66
C ARG A 57 4.10 -12.41 2.63
N LEU A 58 5.33 -12.39 2.11
CA LEU A 58 6.51 -12.60 2.95
C LEU A 58 6.64 -11.54 4.05
N SER A 59 6.29 -10.26 3.78
CA SER A 59 6.38 -9.23 4.81
C SER A 59 5.30 -9.37 5.89
N PHE A 60 4.09 -9.87 5.56
CA PHE A 60 3.11 -10.22 6.59
C PHE A 60 3.56 -11.42 7.43
N GLU A 61 4.02 -12.48 6.77
CA GLU A 61 4.51 -13.68 7.46
C GLU A 61 5.71 -13.33 8.35
N THR A 62 6.64 -12.49 7.87
CA THR A 62 7.74 -11.98 8.69
C THR A 62 7.24 -11.15 9.88
N ALA A 63 6.29 -10.24 9.68
CA ALA A 63 5.73 -9.43 10.75
C ALA A 63 5.10 -10.31 11.86
N ILE A 64 4.36 -11.35 11.48
CA ILE A 64 3.75 -12.30 12.41
C ILE A 64 4.81 -13.08 13.19
N GLN A 65 5.85 -13.58 12.50
CA GLN A 65 6.95 -14.32 13.13
C GLN A 65 7.73 -13.45 14.11
N LEU A 66 8.03 -12.20 13.76
CA LEU A 66 8.71 -11.26 14.65
C LEU A 66 7.90 -10.94 15.92
N LEU A 67 6.57 -11.05 15.85
CA LEU A 67 5.66 -10.92 16.99
C LEU A 67 5.45 -12.23 17.75
N GLY A 68 6.10 -13.34 17.36
CA GLY A 68 5.98 -14.64 18.02
C GLY A 68 4.69 -15.39 17.73
N GLY A 69 4.00 -15.05 16.63
CA GLY A 69 2.77 -15.70 16.19
C GLY A 69 3.00 -16.87 15.24
N ASN A 70 1.94 -17.65 15.01
CA ASN A 70 1.91 -18.75 14.05
C ASN A 70 1.13 -18.35 12.80
N VAL A 71 1.56 -18.89 11.64
CA VAL A 71 0.92 -18.63 10.34
C VAL A 71 0.32 -19.92 9.80
N ILE A 72 -0.93 -19.85 9.36
CA ILE A 72 -1.58 -20.87 8.54
C ILE A 72 -2.09 -20.23 7.25
N GLY A 73 -2.30 -20.98 6.19
CA GLY A 73 -2.89 -20.44 4.96
C GLY A 73 -2.34 -21.04 3.69
N PHE A 74 -2.54 -20.31 2.59
CA PHE A 74 -2.11 -20.71 1.25
C PHE A 74 -1.65 -19.50 0.43
N SER A 75 -0.82 -19.76 -0.60
CA SER A 75 -0.28 -18.74 -1.52
C SER A 75 -0.82 -18.86 -2.95
N SER A 76 -1.73 -19.79 -3.16
CA SER A 76 -2.42 -20.06 -4.42
C SER A 76 -3.67 -20.86 -4.12
N THR A 77 -4.70 -20.74 -4.96
CA THR A 77 -5.90 -21.58 -4.89
C THR A 77 -5.66 -23.02 -5.33
N ALA A 78 -4.51 -23.30 -5.96
CA ALA A 78 -4.12 -24.66 -6.36
C ALA A 78 -4.02 -25.57 -5.12
N GLY A 79 -4.73 -26.69 -5.17
CA GLY A 79 -4.77 -27.66 -4.06
C GLY A 79 -5.69 -27.28 -2.89
N THR A 80 -6.47 -26.24 -2.99
CA THR A 80 -7.51 -25.86 -2.01
C THR A 80 -8.89 -26.34 -2.43
N SER A 81 -9.85 -26.33 -1.50
CA SER A 81 -11.26 -26.70 -1.78
C SER A 81 -11.96 -25.74 -2.75
N ILE A 82 -11.41 -24.54 -2.95
CA ILE A 82 -11.89 -23.57 -3.94
C ILE A 82 -11.92 -24.18 -5.34
N GLN A 83 -10.93 -25.01 -5.71
CA GLN A 83 -10.93 -25.75 -6.98
C GLN A 83 -12.06 -26.76 -7.12
N LYS A 84 -12.66 -27.17 -5.99
CA LYS A 84 -13.83 -28.07 -5.97
C LYS A 84 -15.15 -27.30 -5.95
N GLY A 85 -15.11 -25.95 -6.03
CA GLY A 85 -16.29 -25.09 -6.03
C GLY A 85 -16.69 -24.55 -4.65
N GLU A 86 -15.82 -24.64 -3.62
CA GLU A 86 -16.08 -24.00 -2.32
C GLU A 86 -16.20 -22.48 -2.48
N SER A 87 -17.24 -21.91 -1.88
CA SER A 87 -17.48 -20.48 -1.93
C SER A 87 -16.47 -19.69 -1.06
N LEU A 88 -16.27 -18.39 -1.38
CA LEU A 88 -15.46 -17.53 -0.53
C LEU A 88 -16.04 -17.45 0.89
N ALA A 89 -17.38 -17.42 1.03
CA ALA A 89 -18.03 -17.37 2.34
C ALA A 89 -17.69 -18.60 3.18
N ASP A 90 -17.75 -19.80 2.60
CA ASP A 90 -17.43 -21.04 3.31
C ASP A 90 -15.96 -21.09 3.71
N THR A 91 -15.05 -20.74 2.76
CA THR A 91 -13.61 -20.67 3.04
C THR A 91 -13.33 -19.71 4.20
N ILE A 92 -13.88 -18.50 4.20
CA ILE A 92 -13.65 -17.49 5.25
C ILE A 92 -14.25 -17.94 6.58
N THR A 93 -15.47 -18.50 6.58
CA THR A 93 -16.14 -18.99 7.78
C THR A 93 -15.33 -20.10 8.45
N MET A 94 -14.82 -21.04 7.67
CA MET A 94 -13.99 -22.14 8.17
C MET A 94 -12.65 -21.64 8.70
N VAL A 95 -11.95 -20.79 7.95
CA VAL A 95 -10.64 -20.25 8.38
C VAL A 95 -10.80 -19.39 9.63
N ALA A 96 -11.87 -18.60 9.74
CA ALA A 96 -12.16 -17.79 10.92
C ALA A 96 -12.37 -18.63 12.21
N SER A 97 -12.64 -19.93 12.09
CA SER A 97 -12.71 -20.85 13.25
C SER A 97 -11.35 -21.39 13.69
N TYR A 98 -10.30 -21.18 12.88
CA TYR A 98 -8.94 -21.67 13.14
C TYR A 98 -7.95 -20.55 13.50
N ALA A 99 -8.29 -19.29 13.22
CA ALA A 99 -7.37 -18.16 13.34
C ALA A 99 -7.96 -17.02 14.18
N ASP A 100 -7.09 -16.18 14.74
CA ASP A 100 -7.45 -14.97 15.48
C ASP A 100 -7.63 -13.75 14.58
N LEU A 101 -7.04 -13.78 13.37
CA LEU A 101 -7.08 -12.71 12.36
C LEU A 101 -6.81 -13.29 10.98
N ILE A 102 -7.45 -12.73 9.96
CA ILE A 102 -7.25 -13.12 8.57
C ILE A 102 -6.58 -11.98 7.81
N VAL A 103 -5.45 -12.27 7.16
CA VAL A 103 -4.85 -11.43 6.12
C VAL A 103 -5.21 -12.06 4.78
N MET A 104 -5.89 -11.32 3.89
CA MET A 104 -6.26 -11.87 2.60
C MET A 104 -5.91 -10.97 1.43
N ARG A 105 -5.52 -11.60 0.33
CA ARG A 105 -5.37 -10.97 -0.99
C ARG A 105 -6.16 -11.75 -2.02
N ASN A 106 -7.00 -11.06 -2.78
CA ASN A 106 -7.89 -11.70 -3.76
C ASN A 106 -7.93 -10.86 -5.06
N PRO A 107 -7.98 -11.48 -6.26
CA PRO A 107 -8.10 -10.74 -7.51
C PRO A 107 -9.45 -10.06 -7.73
N ILE A 108 -10.48 -10.43 -6.95
CA ILE A 108 -11.84 -9.89 -7.09
C ILE A 108 -12.02 -8.68 -6.19
N GLU A 109 -12.45 -7.56 -6.79
CA GLU A 109 -12.76 -6.33 -6.08
C GLU A 109 -13.93 -6.52 -5.10
N GLY A 110 -13.83 -5.92 -3.91
CA GLY A 110 -14.83 -6.04 -2.86
C GLY A 110 -14.78 -7.35 -2.06
N SER A 111 -13.99 -8.34 -2.49
CA SER A 111 -13.88 -9.64 -1.81
C SER A 111 -13.42 -9.52 -0.35
N ALA A 112 -12.53 -8.57 -0.05
CA ALA A 112 -12.08 -8.34 1.32
C ALA A 112 -13.18 -7.72 2.20
N ARG A 113 -14.02 -6.84 1.66
CA ARG A 113 -15.20 -6.29 2.35
C ARG A 113 -16.19 -7.42 2.67
N PHE A 114 -16.53 -8.21 1.68
CA PHE A 114 -17.40 -9.38 1.86
C PHE A 114 -16.83 -10.35 2.90
N ALA A 115 -15.53 -10.64 2.83
CA ALA A 115 -14.90 -11.51 3.83
C ALA A 115 -15.01 -10.94 5.26
N SER A 116 -14.88 -9.62 5.43
CA SER A 116 -15.02 -8.98 6.75
C SER A 116 -16.46 -9.03 7.31
N GLU A 117 -17.46 -9.13 6.44
CA GLU A 117 -18.89 -9.25 6.84
C GLU A 117 -19.26 -10.67 7.28
N VAL A 118 -18.62 -11.70 6.70
CA VAL A 118 -18.91 -13.10 7.06
C VAL A 118 -17.96 -13.67 8.12
N SER A 119 -16.80 -13.03 8.33
CA SER A 119 -15.79 -13.48 9.29
C SER A 119 -16.16 -13.15 10.73
N LYS A 120 -15.88 -14.08 11.65
CA LYS A 120 -15.97 -13.87 13.10
C LYS A 120 -14.73 -13.17 13.69
N VAL A 121 -13.65 -13.09 12.93
CA VAL A 121 -12.40 -12.47 13.33
C VAL A 121 -12.06 -11.32 12.39
N PRO A 122 -11.24 -10.34 12.81
CA PRO A 122 -10.87 -9.22 11.95
C PRO A 122 -10.20 -9.67 10.64
N VAL A 123 -10.41 -8.89 9.59
CA VAL A 123 -9.82 -9.10 8.26
C VAL A 123 -8.94 -7.91 7.89
N ILE A 124 -7.72 -8.20 7.41
CA ILE A 124 -6.82 -7.20 6.80
C ILE A 124 -6.78 -7.44 5.29
N ASN A 125 -7.16 -6.42 4.51
CA ASN A 125 -7.06 -6.42 3.06
C ASN A 125 -5.60 -6.22 2.63
N ALA A 126 -4.98 -7.26 2.08
CA ALA A 126 -3.64 -7.23 1.50
C ALA A 126 -3.67 -6.97 -0.03
N GLY A 127 -4.80 -6.49 -0.54
CA GLY A 127 -5.07 -6.12 -1.92
C GLY A 127 -6.25 -6.90 -2.53
N ASP A 128 -7.25 -6.19 -3.05
CA ASP A 128 -8.42 -6.76 -3.71
C ASP A 128 -8.58 -6.18 -5.13
N GLY A 129 -8.16 -6.94 -6.12
CA GLY A 129 -8.25 -6.57 -7.54
C GLY A 129 -7.57 -5.24 -7.86
N ALA A 130 -8.27 -4.34 -8.55
CA ALA A 130 -7.83 -2.97 -8.84
C ALA A 130 -8.34 -1.94 -7.79
N ASN A 131 -9.10 -2.39 -6.79
CA ASN A 131 -9.79 -1.52 -5.84
C ASN A 131 -8.85 -0.92 -4.79
N GLN A 132 -8.44 -1.66 -3.76
CA GLN A 132 -7.71 -1.13 -2.61
C GLN A 132 -6.46 -1.94 -2.25
N HIS A 133 -5.48 -1.26 -1.65
CA HIS A 133 -4.34 -1.89 -1.00
C HIS A 133 -3.95 -1.09 0.26
N PRO A 134 -4.79 -1.08 1.31
CA PRO A 134 -4.64 -0.18 2.45
C PRO A 134 -3.34 -0.40 3.21
N THR A 135 -2.82 -1.63 3.25
CA THR A 135 -1.54 -1.90 3.93
C THR A 135 -0.33 -1.40 3.15
N GLN A 136 -0.43 -1.25 1.82
CA GLN A 136 0.58 -0.54 1.03
C GLN A 136 0.51 0.95 1.34
N CYS A 137 -0.69 1.54 1.36
CA CYS A 137 -0.86 2.93 1.74
C CYS A 137 -0.27 3.22 3.14
N MET A 138 -0.51 2.35 4.12
CA MET A 138 0.00 2.51 5.48
C MET A 138 1.54 2.52 5.54
N LEU A 139 2.21 1.60 4.82
CA LEU A 139 3.67 1.59 4.76
C LEU A 139 4.25 2.78 3.96
N ASP A 140 3.51 3.27 2.96
CA ASP A 140 3.88 4.47 2.20
C ASP A 140 3.82 5.70 3.12
N LEU A 141 2.73 5.87 3.88
CA LEU A 141 2.60 6.93 4.86
C LEU A 141 3.68 6.86 5.95
N TYR A 142 4.01 5.65 6.43
CA TYR A 142 5.11 5.47 7.38
C TYR A 142 6.45 5.92 6.78
N SER A 143 6.73 5.53 5.53
CA SER A 143 7.95 5.90 4.82
C SER A 143 8.04 7.40 4.55
N ILE A 144 6.92 8.03 4.17
CA ILE A 144 6.83 9.48 3.99
C ILE A 144 7.10 10.19 5.32
N ARG A 145 6.38 9.85 6.39
CA ARG A 145 6.57 10.48 7.70
C ARG A 145 8.00 10.31 8.21
N LYS A 146 8.58 9.13 8.06
CA LYS A 146 9.95 8.84 8.48
C LYS A 146 10.98 9.68 7.74
N THR A 147 10.79 9.93 6.46
CA THR A 147 11.77 10.64 5.63
C THR A 147 11.57 12.15 5.65
N GLN A 148 10.33 12.63 5.88
CA GLN A 148 9.99 14.05 5.88
C GLN A 148 9.80 14.64 7.30
N GLY A 149 9.69 13.79 8.32
CA GLY A 149 9.39 14.21 9.70
C GLY A 149 7.91 14.55 9.93
N THR A 150 7.11 14.63 8.89
CA THR A 150 5.68 14.98 8.92
C THR A 150 4.94 14.34 7.77
N LEU A 151 3.61 14.33 7.82
CA LEU A 151 2.72 14.07 6.68
C LEU A 151 2.08 15.37 6.16
N GLU A 152 2.13 16.45 6.96
CA GLU A 152 1.41 17.69 6.69
C GLU A 152 2.10 18.57 5.64
N ASN A 153 1.28 19.14 4.73
CA ASN A 153 1.66 20.16 3.76
C ASN A 153 2.78 19.74 2.80
N LEU A 154 2.92 18.45 2.51
CA LEU A 154 3.92 17.93 1.59
C LEU A 154 3.46 18.07 0.14
N GLU A 155 4.43 18.22 -0.76
CA GLU A 155 4.23 18.23 -2.20
C GLU A 155 4.58 16.86 -2.78
N ILE A 156 3.55 16.10 -3.17
CA ILE A 156 3.63 14.71 -3.59
C ILE A 156 3.50 14.62 -5.12
N THR A 157 4.53 14.14 -5.77
CA THR A 157 4.52 13.89 -7.22
C THR A 157 4.22 12.42 -7.48
N LEU A 158 3.11 12.15 -8.16
CA LEU A 158 2.66 10.81 -8.53
C LEU A 158 2.91 10.60 -10.01
N VAL A 159 3.67 9.55 -10.38
CA VAL A 159 4.19 9.37 -11.74
C VAL A 159 3.81 8.01 -12.31
N GLY A 160 3.32 8.00 -13.54
CA GLY A 160 3.09 6.78 -14.32
C GLY A 160 1.63 6.43 -14.54
N ASP A 161 1.19 5.24 -14.13
CA ASP A 161 -0.19 4.81 -14.27
C ASP A 161 -1.04 5.32 -13.11
N LEU A 162 -1.63 6.50 -13.29
CA LEU A 162 -2.53 7.09 -12.30
C LEU A 162 -3.98 6.63 -12.47
N LYS A 163 -4.31 6.00 -13.62
CA LYS A 163 -5.67 5.55 -13.94
C LYS A 163 -6.03 4.24 -13.23
N TYR A 164 -5.12 3.25 -13.29
CA TYR A 164 -5.34 1.90 -12.75
C TYR A 164 -4.53 1.63 -11.47
N GLY A 165 -3.72 2.60 -11.05
CA GLY A 165 -2.82 2.49 -9.93
C GLY A 165 -3.53 2.56 -8.58
N ARG A 166 -4.08 1.45 -8.06
CA ARG A 166 -4.76 1.41 -6.75
C ARG A 166 -3.93 1.97 -5.59
N THR A 167 -2.60 1.83 -5.65
CA THR A 167 -1.69 2.39 -4.63
C THR A 167 -1.68 3.91 -4.68
N VAL A 168 -1.75 4.50 -5.88
CA VAL A 168 -1.90 5.95 -6.07
C VAL A 168 -3.23 6.43 -5.51
N HIS A 169 -4.33 5.72 -5.82
CA HIS A 169 -5.66 6.12 -5.37
C HIS A 169 -5.75 6.15 -3.84
N SER A 170 -5.29 5.07 -3.18
CA SER A 170 -5.26 5.00 -1.71
C SER A 170 -4.34 6.06 -1.10
N LEU A 171 -3.20 6.35 -1.72
CA LEU A 171 -2.27 7.37 -1.23
C LEU A 171 -2.85 8.79 -1.39
N VAL A 172 -3.50 9.09 -2.51
CA VAL A 172 -4.21 10.38 -2.70
C VAL A 172 -5.28 10.56 -1.62
N GLU A 173 -6.13 9.54 -1.42
CA GLU A 173 -7.20 9.58 -0.43
C GLU A 173 -6.64 9.86 0.98
N ALA A 174 -5.60 9.15 1.39
CA ALA A 174 -4.97 9.33 2.69
C ALA A 174 -4.29 10.70 2.82
N MET A 175 -3.48 11.11 1.84
CA MET A 175 -2.72 12.37 1.90
C MET A 175 -3.61 13.61 1.80
N CYS A 176 -4.83 13.48 1.27
CA CYS A 176 -5.84 14.54 1.35
C CYS A 176 -6.19 14.93 2.79
N HIS A 177 -6.02 14.05 3.77
CA HIS A 177 -6.22 14.35 5.19
C HIS A 177 -5.11 15.21 5.80
N PHE A 178 -3.94 15.25 5.16
CA PHE A 178 -2.74 15.92 5.63
C PHE A 178 -2.38 17.17 4.81
N ASN A 179 -3.37 17.76 4.15
CA ASN A 179 -3.22 19.00 3.40
C ASN A 179 -2.10 18.97 2.34
N ALA A 180 -1.91 17.82 1.68
CA ALA A 180 -0.89 17.66 0.66
C ALA A 180 -1.24 18.40 -0.64
N LYS A 181 -0.20 18.82 -1.38
CA LYS A 181 -0.29 19.26 -2.77
C LYS A 181 0.10 18.12 -3.69
N PHE A 182 -0.56 18.02 -4.84
CA PHE A 182 -0.33 16.90 -5.75
C PHE A 182 0.18 17.37 -7.12
N ASN A 183 1.28 16.79 -7.56
CA ASN A 183 1.77 16.85 -8.94
C ASN A 183 1.46 15.52 -9.62
N LEU A 184 0.58 15.55 -10.62
CA LEU A 184 0.08 14.36 -11.31
C LEU A 184 0.76 14.26 -12.67
N VAL A 185 1.76 13.37 -12.77
CA VAL A 185 2.55 13.16 -13.98
C VAL A 185 2.11 11.88 -14.67
N SER A 186 1.45 11.98 -15.81
CA SER A 186 0.96 10.81 -16.54
C SER A 186 0.74 11.11 -18.02
N PRO A 187 0.82 10.08 -18.90
CA PRO A 187 0.27 10.18 -20.25
C PRO A 187 -1.22 10.56 -20.20
N VAL A 188 -1.71 11.11 -21.30
CA VAL A 188 -3.12 11.58 -21.38
C VAL A 188 -4.12 10.44 -21.11
N GLU A 189 -3.79 9.22 -21.54
CA GLU A 189 -4.59 8.02 -21.42
C GLU A 189 -4.63 7.46 -19.99
N LEU A 190 -3.62 7.80 -19.18
CA LEU A 190 -3.42 7.27 -17.82
C LEU A 190 -3.63 8.31 -16.71
N LYS A 191 -4.37 9.37 -17.01
CA LYS A 191 -4.70 10.42 -16.02
C LYS A 191 -5.49 9.87 -14.84
N LEU A 192 -5.25 10.48 -13.68
CA LEU A 192 -6.00 10.17 -12.46
C LEU A 192 -7.51 10.28 -12.69
N PRO A 193 -8.32 9.27 -12.32
CA PRO A 193 -9.76 9.29 -12.51
C PRO A 193 -10.44 10.47 -11.82
N SER A 194 -11.55 10.95 -12.41
CA SER A 194 -12.31 12.08 -11.85
C SER A 194 -12.82 11.82 -10.44
N VAL A 195 -13.21 10.58 -10.15
CA VAL A 195 -13.68 10.16 -8.82
C VAL A 195 -12.59 10.31 -7.76
N VAL A 196 -11.34 9.96 -8.09
CA VAL A 196 -10.21 10.12 -7.17
C VAL A 196 -9.82 11.60 -7.06
N LYS A 197 -9.82 12.36 -8.16
CA LYS A 197 -9.62 13.83 -8.13
C LYS A 197 -10.67 14.56 -7.30
N GLN A 198 -11.85 13.97 -7.14
CA GLN A 198 -12.90 14.57 -6.32
C GLN A 198 -12.49 14.69 -4.85
N HIS A 199 -11.74 13.71 -4.29
CA HIS A 199 -11.21 13.81 -2.93
C HIS A 199 -10.32 15.04 -2.73
N ILE A 200 -9.49 15.38 -3.74
CA ILE A 200 -8.63 16.58 -3.70
C ILE A 200 -9.49 17.86 -3.74
N LYS A 201 -10.48 17.88 -4.63
CA LYS A 201 -11.37 19.04 -4.82
C LYS A 201 -12.26 19.30 -3.61
N ASP A 202 -12.83 18.25 -3.00
CA ASP A 202 -13.73 18.35 -1.85
C ASP A 202 -13.02 18.98 -0.64
N ARG A 203 -11.71 18.76 -0.55
CA ARG A 203 -10.86 19.36 0.49
C ARG A 203 -10.20 20.68 0.06
N LYS A 204 -10.49 21.15 -1.16
CA LYS A 204 -9.95 22.39 -1.75
C LYS A 204 -8.42 22.41 -1.79
N LEU A 205 -7.80 21.24 -2.00
CA LEU A 205 -6.36 21.10 -2.11
C LEU A 205 -5.88 21.43 -3.52
N GLU A 206 -4.61 21.86 -3.59
CA GLU A 206 -3.96 22.22 -4.83
C GLU A 206 -3.46 20.96 -5.56
N TYR A 207 -3.65 20.90 -6.88
CA TYR A 207 -3.02 19.91 -7.72
C TYR A 207 -2.67 20.46 -9.10
N HIS A 208 -1.55 20.00 -9.64
CA HIS A 208 -1.09 20.31 -11.00
C HIS A 208 -1.00 19.01 -11.83
N GLN A 209 -1.18 19.13 -13.14
CA GLN A 209 -1.05 18.00 -14.05
C GLN A 209 0.09 18.29 -15.03
N TYR A 210 1.00 17.33 -15.17
CA TYR A 210 2.17 17.41 -16.03
C TYR A 210 2.17 16.22 -17.01
N THR A 211 2.77 16.44 -18.18
CA THR A 211 3.11 15.37 -19.12
C THR A 211 4.57 14.98 -19.00
N GLU A 212 5.44 15.92 -18.62
CA GLU A 212 6.88 15.69 -18.45
C GLU A 212 7.24 15.56 -16.97
N LEU A 213 8.06 14.55 -16.66
CA LEU A 213 8.48 14.30 -15.28
C LEU A 213 9.40 15.40 -14.75
N GLU A 214 10.26 15.90 -15.61
CA GLU A 214 11.26 16.93 -15.31
C GLU A 214 10.64 18.22 -14.76
N ASP A 215 9.44 18.56 -15.21
CA ASP A 215 8.74 19.78 -14.79
C ASP A 215 8.24 19.68 -13.34
N ALA A 216 7.97 18.46 -12.86
CA ALA A 216 7.45 18.22 -11.51
C ALA A 216 8.54 17.97 -10.45
N ILE A 217 9.72 17.47 -10.87
CA ILE A 217 10.82 17.10 -9.96
C ILE A 217 11.24 18.23 -9.02
N PRO A 218 11.43 19.51 -9.49
CA PRO A 218 11.90 20.59 -8.63
C PRO A 218 10.98 20.93 -7.45
N HIS A 219 9.71 20.59 -7.58
CA HIS A 219 8.69 20.90 -6.57
C HIS A 219 8.50 19.80 -5.54
N SER A 220 9.02 18.60 -5.80
CA SER A 220 8.66 17.38 -5.08
C SER A 220 9.38 17.21 -3.75
N ASP A 221 8.61 16.98 -2.68
CA ASP A 221 9.11 16.38 -1.43
C ASP A 221 9.17 14.86 -1.56
N ILE A 222 8.17 14.28 -2.23
CA ILE A 222 8.09 12.86 -2.57
C ILE A 222 7.84 12.69 -4.06
N ILE A 223 8.63 11.84 -4.70
CA ILE A 223 8.37 11.33 -6.05
C ILE A 223 7.94 9.87 -5.90
N TYR A 224 6.66 9.60 -6.12
CA TYR A 224 6.08 8.26 -6.07
C TYR A 224 5.94 7.72 -7.48
N MET A 225 6.90 6.88 -7.88
CA MET A 225 6.92 6.24 -9.20
C MET A 225 6.03 5.01 -9.21
N THR A 226 5.32 4.79 -10.30
CA THR A 226 4.50 3.59 -10.50
C THR A 226 4.79 2.94 -11.84
N ARG A 227 4.73 1.61 -11.85
CA ARG A 227 4.81 0.82 -13.07
C ARG A 227 3.53 0.98 -13.91
N ILE A 228 3.67 1.10 -15.22
CA ILE A 228 2.55 0.96 -16.14
C ILE A 228 2.26 -0.54 -16.27
N GLN A 229 1.07 -0.97 -15.83
CA GLN A 229 0.73 -2.38 -15.64
C GLN A 229 0.09 -2.96 -16.90
N ARG A 230 0.85 -3.77 -17.68
CA ARG A 230 0.36 -4.42 -18.90
C ARG A 230 -0.97 -5.17 -18.69
N GLU A 231 -1.07 -5.85 -17.56
CA GLU A 231 -2.22 -6.67 -17.17
C GLU A 231 -3.53 -5.89 -16.98
N ARG A 232 -3.46 -4.56 -16.96
CA ARG A 232 -4.63 -3.66 -16.83
C ARG A 232 -5.14 -3.10 -18.16
N PHE A 233 -4.41 -3.31 -19.25
CA PHE A 233 -4.79 -2.83 -20.57
C PHE A 233 -5.59 -3.89 -21.30
N PRO A 234 -6.85 -3.58 -21.73
CA PRO A 234 -7.60 -4.47 -22.58
C PRO A 234 -6.95 -4.68 -23.95
N ASP A 235 -6.33 -3.61 -24.48
CA ASP A 235 -5.63 -3.60 -25.75
C ASP A 235 -4.10 -3.54 -25.54
N PRO A 236 -3.34 -4.57 -26.00
CA PRO A 236 -1.88 -4.56 -25.94
C PRO A 236 -1.22 -3.40 -26.70
N GLU A 237 -1.85 -2.89 -27.77
CA GLU A 237 -1.31 -1.77 -28.55
C GLU A 237 -1.33 -0.45 -27.77
N GLU A 238 -2.35 -0.24 -26.93
CA GLU A 238 -2.41 0.92 -26.04
C GLU A 238 -1.29 0.88 -25.00
N TYR A 239 -1.00 -0.30 -24.45
CA TYR A 239 0.14 -0.48 -23.53
C TYR A 239 1.48 -0.17 -24.20
N GLU A 240 1.70 -0.66 -25.43
CA GLU A 240 2.97 -0.42 -26.16
C GLU A 240 3.26 1.06 -26.37
N LYS A 241 2.23 1.91 -26.52
CA LYS A 241 2.39 3.37 -26.70
C LYS A 241 2.88 4.07 -25.45
N VAL A 242 2.56 3.54 -24.25
CA VAL A 242 2.80 4.25 -22.98
C VAL A 242 3.80 3.57 -22.06
N LYS A 243 4.16 2.29 -22.28
CA LYS A 243 4.99 1.48 -21.38
C LYS A 243 6.33 2.09 -20.96
N ASN A 244 6.90 2.97 -21.79
CA ASN A 244 8.19 3.62 -21.56
C ASN A 244 8.06 5.16 -21.43
N SER A 245 6.87 5.67 -21.09
CA SER A 245 6.64 7.11 -21.00
C SER A 245 7.53 7.80 -19.97
N TYR A 246 7.88 7.11 -18.89
CA TYR A 246 8.72 7.67 -17.83
C TYR A 246 9.82 6.71 -17.43
N VAL A 247 11.05 7.22 -17.39
CA VAL A 247 12.23 6.52 -16.85
C VAL A 247 13.00 7.50 -15.98
N LEU A 248 12.83 7.40 -14.68
CA LEU A 248 13.60 8.22 -13.74
C LEU A 248 15.07 7.80 -13.77
N ARG A 249 15.97 8.79 -13.98
CA ARG A 249 17.43 8.63 -13.98
C ARG A 249 18.07 9.45 -12.89
N ASN A 250 19.26 9.03 -12.48
CA ASN A 250 20.00 9.67 -11.39
C ASN A 250 20.20 11.16 -11.62
N ALA A 251 20.61 11.58 -12.82
CA ALA A 251 20.87 13.00 -13.14
C ALA A 251 19.62 13.89 -13.03
N MET A 252 18.41 13.34 -13.21
CA MET A 252 17.17 14.12 -13.07
C MET A 252 16.94 14.57 -11.62
N LEU A 253 17.45 13.80 -10.64
CA LEU A 253 17.32 14.11 -9.22
C LEU A 253 18.19 15.29 -8.75
N ASP A 254 19.12 15.77 -9.57
CA ASP A 254 19.93 16.95 -9.25
C ASP A 254 19.05 18.22 -9.13
N ALA A 255 17.95 18.27 -9.90
CA ALA A 255 17.00 19.37 -9.86
C ALA A 255 16.00 19.29 -8.69
N SER A 256 15.94 18.17 -7.96
CA SER A 256 14.96 17.96 -6.90
C SER A 256 15.35 18.61 -5.58
N LYS A 257 14.37 18.88 -4.70
CA LYS A 257 14.60 19.41 -3.35
C LYS A 257 15.62 18.54 -2.57
N PRO A 258 16.38 19.10 -1.63
CA PRO A 258 17.34 18.34 -0.81
C PRO A 258 16.70 17.21 0.01
N ASN A 259 15.48 17.44 0.53
CA ASN A 259 14.70 16.48 1.29
C ASN A 259 13.96 15.47 0.42
N CYS A 260 13.93 15.63 -0.89
CA CYS A 260 13.18 14.76 -1.80
C CYS A 260 13.53 13.29 -1.60
N ARG A 261 12.51 12.42 -1.63
CA ARG A 261 12.66 10.95 -1.63
C ARG A 261 11.86 10.31 -2.76
N VAL A 262 12.48 9.31 -3.36
CA VAL A 262 11.88 8.49 -4.41
C VAL A 262 11.29 7.23 -3.79
N LEU A 263 9.99 7.06 -3.94
CA LEU A 263 9.23 5.89 -3.49
C LEU A 263 8.71 5.11 -4.70
N HIS A 264 8.45 3.82 -4.48
CA HIS A 264 7.87 2.91 -5.48
C HIS A 264 7.25 1.69 -4.79
N PRO A 265 6.01 1.29 -5.09
CA PRO A 265 5.37 0.15 -4.44
C PRO A 265 5.98 -1.21 -4.83
N LEU A 266 6.86 -1.23 -5.83
CA LEU A 266 7.50 -2.43 -6.41
C LEU A 266 6.49 -3.49 -6.94
N PRO A 267 6.84 -4.32 -7.92
CA PRO A 267 8.15 -4.37 -8.60
C PRO A 267 8.32 -3.21 -9.59
N ARG A 268 9.50 -2.69 -9.67
CA ARG A 268 9.88 -1.86 -10.83
C ARG A 268 10.31 -2.73 -12.01
N VAL A 269 10.19 -2.21 -13.21
CA VAL A 269 10.70 -2.83 -14.45
C VAL A 269 11.75 -1.92 -15.07
N ASN A 270 11.33 -0.83 -15.71
CA ASN A 270 12.20 0.14 -16.40
C ASN A 270 11.93 1.59 -15.99
N GLU A 271 10.86 1.86 -15.25
CA GLU A 271 10.43 3.21 -14.86
C GLU A 271 11.37 3.90 -13.86
N ILE A 272 12.23 3.15 -13.18
CA ILE A 272 13.36 3.65 -12.42
C ILE A 272 14.62 2.95 -12.92
N HIS A 273 15.52 3.69 -13.51
CA HIS A 273 16.79 3.16 -13.98
C HIS A 273 17.70 2.75 -12.81
N VAL A 274 18.53 1.74 -13.00
CA VAL A 274 19.40 1.20 -11.95
C VAL A 274 20.43 2.19 -11.41
N ASP A 275 20.76 3.24 -12.17
CA ASP A 275 21.68 4.29 -11.70
C ASP A 275 21.12 5.12 -10.54
N VAL A 276 19.79 5.08 -10.32
CA VAL A 276 19.12 5.73 -9.18
C VAL A 276 19.40 5.00 -7.87
N ASP A 277 19.69 3.70 -7.90
CA ASP A 277 19.81 2.87 -6.68
C ASP A 277 20.89 3.36 -5.72
N ALA A 278 21.96 3.96 -6.24
CA ALA A 278 23.04 4.53 -5.44
C ALA A 278 22.75 5.97 -4.95
N ASN A 279 21.66 6.59 -5.41
CA ASN A 279 21.32 7.95 -5.01
C ASN A 279 20.74 7.93 -3.58
N PRO A 280 21.20 8.84 -2.66
CA PRO A 280 20.68 8.90 -1.30
C PRO A 280 19.19 9.28 -1.22
N LYS A 281 18.59 9.77 -2.30
CA LYS A 281 17.16 10.06 -2.42
C LYS A 281 16.33 8.80 -2.75
N ALA A 282 16.94 7.72 -3.24
CA ALA A 282 16.27 6.44 -3.49
C ALA A 282 15.85 5.81 -2.16
N TYR A 283 14.56 5.54 -1.98
CA TYR A 283 14.04 5.01 -0.71
C TYR A 283 13.11 3.80 -0.87
N TYR A 284 12.86 3.35 -2.08
CA TYR A 284 11.88 2.30 -2.38
C TYR A 284 12.19 0.91 -1.80
N PHE A 285 13.45 0.56 -1.56
CA PHE A 285 13.80 -0.69 -0.87
C PHE A 285 13.58 -0.58 0.64
N GLN A 286 13.95 0.53 1.24
CA GLN A 286 13.67 0.84 2.66
C GLN A 286 12.16 0.97 2.89
N GLN A 287 11.42 1.59 1.94
CA GLN A 287 9.96 1.63 1.94
C GLN A 287 9.38 0.20 1.98
N ALA A 288 9.88 -0.73 1.17
CA ALA A 288 9.42 -2.12 1.19
C ALA A 288 9.70 -2.81 2.54
N GLN A 289 10.86 -2.55 3.15
CA GLN A 289 11.22 -3.04 4.49
C GLN A 289 10.31 -2.45 5.57
N ASN A 290 9.99 -1.17 5.51
CA ASN A 290 9.06 -0.49 6.42
C ASN A 290 7.68 -1.16 6.44
N GLY A 291 7.34 -1.91 5.39
CA GLY A 291 6.14 -2.73 5.33
C GLY A 291 6.05 -3.78 6.44
N VAL A 292 7.17 -4.29 6.93
CA VAL A 292 7.17 -5.25 8.06
C VAL A 292 6.67 -4.54 9.32
N TYR A 293 7.21 -3.38 9.65
CA TYR A 293 6.85 -2.62 10.86
C TYR A 293 5.41 -2.10 10.83
N ALA A 294 4.97 -1.58 9.68
CA ALA A 294 3.59 -1.15 9.48
C ALA A 294 2.60 -2.32 9.64
N ARG A 295 2.95 -3.53 9.16
CA ARG A 295 2.14 -4.73 9.30
C ARG A 295 2.13 -5.27 10.73
N GLN A 296 3.28 -5.21 11.44
CA GLN A 296 3.31 -5.51 12.88
C GLN A 296 2.36 -4.58 13.65
N ALA A 297 2.41 -3.28 13.37
CA ALA A 297 1.56 -2.28 14.01
C ALA A 297 0.07 -2.54 13.76
N LEU A 298 -0.31 -2.81 12.51
CA LEU A 298 -1.70 -3.13 12.15
C LEU A 298 -2.20 -4.38 12.87
N ILE A 299 -1.43 -5.47 12.85
CA ILE A 299 -1.80 -6.73 13.51
C ILE A 299 -1.95 -6.52 15.02
N ALA A 300 -0.97 -5.86 15.65
CA ALA A 300 -0.99 -5.63 17.10
C ALA A 300 -2.16 -4.72 17.51
N SER A 301 -2.44 -3.64 16.78
CA SER A 301 -3.54 -2.72 17.07
C SER A 301 -4.90 -3.38 16.88
N ILE A 302 -5.09 -4.13 15.80
CA ILE A 302 -6.37 -4.83 15.50
C ILE A 302 -6.65 -5.93 16.52
N LEU A 303 -5.63 -6.59 17.04
CA LEU A 303 -5.79 -7.59 18.11
C LEU A 303 -5.82 -6.97 19.52
N GLY A 304 -5.71 -5.65 19.64
CA GLY A 304 -5.76 -4.93 20.91
C GLY A 304 -4.55 -5.22 21.81
N LEU A 305 -3.37 -5.40 21.21
CA LEU A 305 -2.09 -5.71 21.90
C LEU A 305 -1.19 -4.47 22.03
N LYS A 306 -1.56 -3.42 21.34
CA LYS A 306 -0.96 -2.07 21.37
C LYS A 306 -2.04 -1.02 21.19
#